data_8265e51f006ec0b3dc0bb648efcd92f3
#
_entry.id   8265e51f006ec0b3dc0bb648efcd92f3
#
_cell.length_a   1.000
_cell.length_b   1.000
_cell.length_c   1.000
_cell.angle_alpha   90.00
_cell.angle_beta   90.00
_cell.angle_gamma   90.00
#
_symmetry.space_group_name_H-M   'P 1'
#
loop_
_entity.id
_entity.type
_entity.pdbx_description
1 polymer ?
#
loop_
_entity_poly.entity_id
_entity_poly.type
_entity_poly.pdbx_seq_one_letter_code
_entity_poly.pdbx_strand_id
1 'polypeptide(L)'
;TADNPHFLASRFEIDREGVTYTADTLRRLRELYPDNVEFYFITGADAIAEIVAWHDADAIARVAHLVAATRPGYNLDRAMDAIAASGIDFDVTYLSVPALAISSSYLRERVHNGQSLRYLTPDPVTGYLHKHRLYGASARHYGQTGDVFA
;
A
#
# COMPACT_ATOMS: atom_id res chain seq x y z
N THR A 1 -9.18 -7.02 4.57
CA THR A 1 -9.45 -6.30 5.85
C THR A 1 -10.57 -6.92 6.67
N ALA A 2 -11.46 -7.75 6.06
CA ALA A 2 -12.65 -8.28 6.74
C ALA A 2 -12.33 -9.05 8.04
N ASP A 3 -11.19 -9.74 8.09
CA ASP A 3 -10.79 -10.57 9.23
C ASP A 3 -9.98 -9.81 10.30
N ASN A 4 -9.80 -8.50 10.13
CA ASN A 4 -9.07 -7.69 11.10
C ASN A 4 -9.90 -6.45 11.50
N PRO A 5 -10.40 -6.41 12.78
CA PRO A 5 -11.27 -5.32 13.24
C PRO A 5 -10.58 -3.94 13.31
N HIS A 6 -9.25 -3.90 13.21
CA HIS A 6 -8.48 -2.67 13.20
C HIS A 6 -8.28 -2.09 11.78
N PHE A 7 -8.75 -2.79 10.73
CA PHE A 7 -8.62 -2.33 9.36
C PHE A 7 -9.96 -1.99 8.74
N LEU A 8 -10.03 -0.81 8.14
CA LEU A 8 -11.17 -0.34 7.37
C LEU A 8 -10.72 -0.04 5.93
N ALA A 9 -11.40 -0.63 4.94
CA ALA A 9 -11.27 -0.20 3.56
C ALA A 9 -12.16 1.00 3.31
N SER A 10 -11.56 2.17 3.13
CA SER A 10 -12.29 3.42 2.91
C SER A 10 -12.41 3.76 1.43
N ARG A 11 -13.58 4.27 1.04
CA ARG A 11 -13.83 4.86 -0.28
C ARG A 11 -13.59 6.38 -0.32
N PHE A 12 -13.05 6.93 0.73
CA PHE A 12 -12.90 8.38 0.96
C PHE A 12 -12.25 9.14 -0.20
N GLU A 13 -11.30 8.50 -0.89
CA GLU A 13 -10.65 9.06 -2.08
C GLU A 13 -11.39 8.69 -3.38
N ILE A 14 -11.91 7.45 -3.47
CA ILE A 14 -12.56 6.93 -4.68
C ILE A 14 -13.84 7.68 -5.00
N ASP A 15 -14.58 8.12 -3.98
CA ASP A 15 -15.86 8.81 -4.14
C ASP A 15 -15.69 10.33 -4.41
N ARG A 16 -14.46 10.80 -4.57
CA ARG A 16 -14.13 12.19 -4.94
C ARG A 16 -13.98 12.31 -6.44
N GLU A 17 -14.46 13.43 -6.97
CA GLU A 17 -14.19 13.83 -8.35
C GLU A 17 -12.77 14.41 -8.49
N GLY A 18 -12.13 14.13 -9.62
CA GLY A 18 -10.82 14.67 -9.97
C GLY A 18 -9.62 13.89 -9.42
N VAL A 19 -8.46 14.50 -9.49
CA VAL A 19 -7.20 13.93 -9.00
C VAL A 19 -7.17 13.97 -7.48
N THR A 20 -6.72 12.88 -6.88
CA THR A 20 -6.58 12.76 -5.42
C THR A 20 -5.13 12.86 -5.01
N TYR A 21 -4.80 13.83 -4.16
CA TYR A 21 -3.47 14.01 -3.58
C TYR A 21 -3.48 13.65 -2.09
N THR A 22 -2.40 13.05 -1.61
CA THR A 22 -2.24 12.65 -0.20
C THR A 22 -2.42 13.84 0.75
N ALA A 23 -1.86 15.01 0.40
CA ALA A 23 -2.02 16.22 1.19
C ALA A 23 -3.49 16.62 1.40
N ASP A 24 -4.31 16.55 0.34
CA ASP A 24 -5.72 16.89 0.41
C ASP A 24 -6.52 15.87 1.23
N THR A 25 -6.16 14.60 1.11
CA THR A 25 -6.76 13.52 1.90
C THR A 25 -6.47 13.71 3.38
N LEU A 26 -5.23 13.99 3.75
CA LEU A 26 -4.84 14.21 5.15
C LEU A 26 -5.49 15.45 5.75
N ARG A 27 -5.56 16.58 5.01
CA ARG A 27 -6.28 17.77 5.46
C ARG A 27 -7.74 17.49 5.78
N ARG A 28 -8.43 16.79 4.88
CA ARG A 28 -9.84 16.44 5.08
C ARG A 28 -10.04 15.47 6.24
N LEU A 29 -9.12 14.52 6.42
CA LEU A 29 -9.15 13.65 7.60
C LEU A 29 -8.95 14.48 8.87
N ARG A 30 -8.04 15.47 8.87
CA ARG A 30 -7.83 16.36 10.02
C ARG A 30 -9.10 17.17 10.38
N GLU A 31 -9.89 17.58 9.38
CA GLU A 31 -11.16 18.28 9.60
C GLU A 31 -12.26 17.38 10.18
N LEU A 32 -12.22 16.07 9.87
CA LEU A 32 -13.24 15.12 10.30
C LEU A 32 -12.99 14.50 11.68
N TYR A 33 -11.74 14.50 12.13
CA TYR A 33 -11.37 13.89 13.40
C TYR A 33 -10.98 14.94 14.45
N PRO A 34 -11.22 14.66 15.74
CA PRO A 34 -10.82 15.57 16.83
C PRO A 34 -9.30 15.81 16.85
N ASP A 35 -8.87 16.94 17.45
CA ASP A 35 -7.46 17.36 17.48
C ASP A 35 -6.55 16.40 18.24
N ASN A 36 -7.08 15.60 19.14
CA ASN A 36 -6.33 14.58 19.89
C ASN A 36 -6.10 13.26 19.10
N VAL A 37 -6.54 13.19 17.84
CA VAL A 37 -6.25 12.06 16.96
C VAL A 37 -4.96 12.33 16.19
N GLU A 38 -4.01 11.42 16.30
CA GLU A 38 -2.76 11.43 15.52
C GLU A 38 -2.91 10.62 14.25
N PHE A 39 -2.35 11.12 13.14
CA PHE A 39 -2.33 10.42 11.85
C PHE A 39 -0.95 9.86 11.57
N TYR A 40 -0.91 8.60 11.18
CA TYR A 40 0.30 7.92 10.72
C TYR A 40 0.12 7.52 9.26
N PHE A 41 0.92 8.10 8.37
CA PHE A 41 0.93 7.75 6.95
C PHE A 41 2.00 6.69 6.68
N ILE A 42 1.56 5.45 6.45
CA ILE A 42 2.44 4.30 6.24
C ILE A 42 2.67 4.10 4.75
N THR A 43 3.94 4.11 4.33
CA THR A 43 4.32 3.89 2.93
C THR A 43 5.67 3.18 2.81
N GLY A 44 6.06 2.77 1.60
CA GLY A 44 7.39 2.19 1.36
C GLY A 44 8.49 3.24 1.45
N ALA A 45 9.68 2.85 1.87
CA ALA A 45 10.82 3.76 2.00
C ALA A 45 11.28 4.39 0.67
N ASP A 46 11.03 3.72 -0.45
CA ASP A 46 11.23 4.26 -1.81
C ASP A 46 10.32 5.47 -2.08
N ALA A 47 9.06 5.41 -1.65
CA ALA A 47 8.13 6.54 -1.78
C ALA A 47 8.52 7.72 -0.87
N ILE A 48 9.15 7.46 0.30
CA ILE A 48 9.66 8.53 1.18
C ILE A 48 10.74 9.37 0.49
N ALA A 49 11.61 8.76 -0.30
CA ALA A 49 12.61 9.51 -1.07
C ALA A 49 12.00 10.48 -2.10
N GLU A 50 10.76 10.23 -2.51
CA GLU A 50 10.05 11.03 -3.50
C GLU A 50 9.02 11.99 -2.88
N ILE A 51 8.69 11.80 -1.59
CA ILE A 51 7.60 12.55 -0.92
C ILE A 51 7.81 14.06 -0.94
N VAL A 52 9.06 14.51 -0.94
CA VAL A 52 9.44 15.93 -0.99
C VAL A 52 8.98 16.61 -2.26
N ALA A 53 8.77 15.84 -3.35
CA ALA A 53 8.28 16.32 -4.64
C ALA A 53 6.76 16.15 -4.80
N TRP A 54 6.07 15.59 -3.83
CA TRP A 54 4.64 15.42 -3.89
C TRP A 54 3.90 16.75 -3.77
N HIS A 55 2.67 16.76 -4.29
CA HIS A 55 1.79 17.92 -4.17
C HIS A 55 1.61 18.33 -2.70
N ASP A 56 2.01 19.56 -2.38
CA ASP A 56 1.94 20.15 -1.04
C ASP A 56 2.53 19.26 0.08
N ALA A 57 3.77 18.83 -0.14
CA ALA A 57 4.51 17.95 0.79
C ALA A 57 4.58 18.50 2.22
N ASP A 58 4.69 19.83 2.36
CA ASP A 58 4.69 20.53 3.65
C ASP A 58 3.37 20.35 4.42
N ALA A 59 2.23 20.27 3.73
CA ALA A 59 0.96 19.96 4.40
C ALA A 59 0.90 18.50 4.90
N ILE A 60 1.57 17.56 4.22
CA ILE A 60 1.68 16.18 4.71
C ILE A 60 2.46 16.16 6.02
N ALA A 61 3.62 16.85 6.06
CA ALA A 61 4.46 16.93 7.26
C ALA A 61 3.74 17.53 8.47
N ARG A 62 2.87 18.53 8.25
CA ARG A 62 2.10 19.17 9.32
C ARG A 62 0.98 18.30 9.89
N VAL A 63 0.47 17.33 9.13
CA VAL A 63 -0.73 16.60 9.52
C VAL A 63 -0.44 15.19 9.96
N ALA A 64 0.56 14.56 9.40
CA ALA A 64 0.82 13.13 9.61
C ALA A 64 2.28 12.84 9.95
N HIS A 65 2.47 11.91 10.87
CA HIS A 65 3.71 11.23 11.12
C HIS A 65 3.95 10.20 10.01
N LEU A 66 5.13 10.22 9.39
CA LEU A 66 5.47 9.26 8.34
C LEU A 66 6.01 7.96 8.91
N VAL A 67 5.53 6.83 8.43
CA VAL A 67 6.08 5.51 8.73
C VAL A 67 6.61 4.88 7.45
N ALA A 68 7.93 4.86 7.33
CA ALA A 68 8.64 4.30 6.18
C ALA A 68 8.88 2.80 6.35
N ALA A 69 8.08 1.97 5.71
CA ALA A 69 8.27 0.53 5.72
C ALA A 69 9.46 0.14 4.83
N THR A 70 10.49 -0.48 5.43
CA THR A 70 11.72 -0.89 4.75
C THR A 70 11.80 -2.40 4.59
N ARG A 71 12.54 -2.85 3.58
CA ARG A 71 12.92 -4.25 3.43
C ARG A 71 14.33 -4.46 3.98
N PRO A 72 14.68 -5.65 4.49
CA PRO A 72 16.06 -5.93 4.91
C PRO A 72 17.05 -5.62 3.79
N GLY A 73 18.09 -4.85 4.11
CA GLY A 73 19.13 -4.44 3.15
C GLY A 73 18.75 -3.24 2.26
N TYR A 74 17.59 -2.60 2.47
CA TYR A 74 17.27 -1.34 1.79
C TYR A 74 18.16 -0.20 2.31
N ASN A 75 18.78 0.55 1.39
CA ASN A 75 19.59 1.72 1.74
C ASN A 75 18.67 2.93 1.96
N LEU A 76 18.65 3.44 3.19
CA LEU A 76 17.85 4.60 3.60
C LEU A 76 18.51 5.95 3.27
N ASP A 77 19.81 5.97 2.92
CA ASP A 77 20.57 7.22 2.78
C ASP A 77 19.87 8.17 1.80
N ARG A 78 19.43 7.68 0.65
CA ARG A 78 18.74 8.48 -0.35
C ARG A 78 17.45 9.14 0.20
N ALA A 79 16.67 8.42 1.01
CA ALA A 79 15.45 8.95 1.59
C ALA A 79 15.75 9.99 2.67
N MET A 80 16.74 9.71 3.51
CA MET A 80 17.19 10.64 4.56
C MET A 80 17.78 11.91 3.97
N ASP A 81 18.63 11.79 2.95
CA ASP A 81 19.24 12.92 2.25
C ASP A 81 18.18 13.80 1.57
N ALA A 82 17.20 13.20 0.90
CA ALA A 82 16.11 13.92 0.24
C ALA A 82 15.28 14.74 1.24
N ILE A 83 14.94 14.13 2.39
CA ILE A 83 14.21 14.81 3.46
C ILE A 83 15.06 15.94 4.05
N ALA A 84 16.30 15.69 4.40
CA ALA A 84 17.20 16.70 4.97
C ALA A 84 17.39 17.89 4.02
N ALA A 85 17.53 17.63 2.71
CA ALA A 85 17.71 18.66 1.69
C ALA A 85 16.42 19.46 1.40
N SER A 86 15.24 18.92 1.72
CA SER A 86 13.96 19.58 1.41
C SER A 86 13.67 20.81 2.26
N GLY A 87 14.25 20.89 3.46
CA GLY A 87 13.92 21.92 4.46
C GLY A 87 12.53 21.77 5.08
N ILE A 88 11.79 20.70 4.77
CA ILE A 88 10.50 20.38 5.35
C ILE A 88 10.74 19.50 6.59
N ASP A 89 10.11 19.85 7.71
CA ASP A 89 10.24 19.13 8.98
C ASP A 89 9.29 17.91 8.99
N PHE A 90 9.72 16.84 8.35
CA PHE A 90 9.02 15.56 8.37
C PHE A 90 9.40 14.78 9.63
N ASP A 91 8.40 14.37 10.39
CA ASP A 91 8.56 13.37 11.44
C ASP A 91 8.47 11.95 10.82
N VAL A 92 9.59 11.22 10.77
CA VAL A 92 9.69 9.92 10.07
C VAL A 92 10.18 8.82 10.98
N THR A 93 9.39 7.77 11.10
CA THR A 93 9.79 6.50 11.71
C THR A 93 10.09 5.45 10.63
N TYR A 94 11.27 4.82 10.70
CA TYR A 94 11.65 3.72 9.81
C TYR A 94 11.30 2.38 10.47
N LEU A 95 10.43 1.62 9.80
CA LEU A 95 9.97 0.31 10.27
C LEU A 95 10.52 -0.80 9.36
N SER A 96 11.42 -1.63 9.89
CA SER A 96 11.89 -2.81 9.17
C SER A 96 10.80 -3.89 9.18
N VAL A 97 10.36 -4.31 7.99
CA VAL A 97 9.37 -5.38 7.84
C VAL A 97 10.01 -6.61 7.21
N PRO A 98 9.64 -7.83 7.63
CA PRO A 98 10.09 -9.05 6.97
C PRO A 98 9.72 -9.02 5.49
N ALA A 99 10.71 -9.15 4.61
CA ALA A 99 10.47 -9.17 3.18
C ALA A 99 9.93 -10.53 2.76
N LEU A 100 8.66 -10.57 2.36
CA LEU A 100 8.17 -11.62 1.49
C LEU A 100 8.50 -11.22 0.05
N ALA A 101 9.15 -12.11 -0.70
CA ALA A 101 9.51 -11.89 -2.11
C ALA A 101 8.27 -11.99 -3.03
N ILE A 102 7.16 -11.35 -2.62
CA ILE A 102 5.89 -11.34 -3.33
C ILE A 102 5.61 -9.90 -3.75
N SER A 103 5.66 -9.63 -5.06
CA SER A 103 5.30 -8.33 -5.60
C SER A 103 3.95 -8.39 -6.33
N SER A 104 3.28 -7.25 -6.43
CA SER A 104 2.03 -7.15 -7.20
C SER A 104 2.24 -7.45 -8.69
N SER A 105 3.40 -7.14 -9.26
CA SER A 105 3.75 -7.48 -10.64
C SER A 105 3.87 -8.99 -10.82
N TYR A 106 4.56 -9.67 -9.90
CA TYR A 106 4.66 -11.13 -9.90
C TYR A 106 3.29 -11.81 -9.78
N LEU A 107 2.41 -11.32 -8.90
CA LEU A 107 1.06 -11.86 -8.76
C LEU A 107 0.22 -11.67 -10.03
N ARG A 108 0.28 -10.50 -10.66
CA ARG A 108 -0.43 -10.23 -11.92
C ARG A 108 0.06 -11.13 -13.07
N GLU A 109 1.36 -11.33 -13.17
CA GLU A 109 1.97 -12.23 -14.16
C GLU A 109 1.52 -13.67 -13.95
N ARG A 110 1.49 -14.16 -12.70
CA ARG A 110 0.98 -15.50 -12.40
C ARG A 110 -0.47 -15.66 -12.83
N VAL A 111 -1.33 -14.67 -12.55
CA VAL A 111 -2.73 -14.68 -12.98
C VAL A 111 -2.83 -14.73 -14.51
N HIS A 112 -2.06 -13.89 -15.19
CA HIS A 112 -2.03 -13.84 -16.66
C HIS A 112 -1.63 -15.20 -17.26
N ASN A 113 -0.66 -15.87 -16.65
CA ASN A 113 -0.16 -17.18 -17.07
C ASN A 113 -1.01 -18.36 -16.56
N GLY A 114 -2.16 -18.10 -15.92
CA GLY A 114 -3.05 -19.15 -15.40
C GLY A 114 -2.46 -19.93 -14.21
N GLN A 115 -1.45 -19.40 -13.53
CA GLN A 115 -0.80 -20.03 -12.38
C GLN A 115 -1.57 -19.75 -11.08
N SER A 116 -1.52 -20.69 -10.14
CA SER A 116 -2.20 -20.57 -8.86
C SER A 116 -1.62 -19.44 -8.01
N LEU A 117 -2.52 -18.68 -7.33
CA LEU A 117 -2.17 -17.71 -6.30
C LEU A 117 -2.28 -18.28 -4.87
N ARG A 118 -2.54 -19.59 -4.75
CA ARG A 118 -2.71 -20.23 -3.43
C ARG A 118 -1.48 -19.99 -2.58
N TYR A 119 -1.69 -19.63 -1.32
CA TYR A 119 -0.66 -19.26 -0.32
C TYR A 119 0.14 -17.98 -0.62
N LEU A 120 -0.15 -17.27 -1.72
CA LEU A 120 0.48 -16.01 -2.07
C LEU A 120 -0.44 -14.82 -1.78
N THR A 121 -1.74 -15.05 -1.78
CA THR A 121 -2.78 -14.07 -1.43
C THR A 121 -3.86 -14.73 -0.58
N PRO A 122 -4.61 -13.96 0.22
CA PRO A 122 -5.81 -14.49 0.89
C PRO A 122 -6.82 -15.03 -0.12
N ASP A 123 -7.50 -16.14 0.24
CA ASP A 123 -8.48 -16.79 -0.63
C ASP A 123 -9.57 -15.85 -1.17
N PRO A 124 -10.14 -14.90 -0.39
CA PRO A 124 -11.11 -13.94 -0.91
C PRO A 124 -10.56 -13.05 -2.03
N VAL A 125 -9.25 -12.69 -1.98
CA VAL A 125 -8.60 -11.92 -3.05
C VAL A 125 -8.49 -12.75 -4.32
N THR A 126 -8.03 -14.00 -4.20
CA THR A 126 -7.96 -14.94 -5.32
C THR A 126 -9.33 -15.15 -5.95
N GLY A 127 -10.37 -15.37 -5.13
CA GLY A 127 -11.75 -15.51 -5.59
C GLY A 127 -12.27 -14.27 -6.33
N TYR A 128 -11.95 -13.08 -5.83
CA TYR A 128 -12.31 -11.81 -6.46
C TYR A 128 -11.67 -11.66 -7.85
N LEU A 129 -10.37 -11.93 -7.97
CA LEU A 129 -9.63 -11.86 -9.24
C LEU A 129 -10.26 -12.77 -10.30
N HIS A 130 -10.60 -14.00 -9.94
CA HIS A 130 -11.25 -14.96 -10.83
C HIS A 130 -12.67 -14.54 -11.21
N LYS A 131 -13.49 -14.15 -10.22
CA LYS A 131 -14.87 -13.71 -10.44
C LYS A 131 -14.96 -12.55 -11.41
N HIS A 132 -14.06 -11.59 -11.30
CA HIS A 132 -14.04 -10.38 -12.14
C HIS A 132 -13.10 -10.49 -13.35
N ARG A 133 -12.48 -11.65 -13.57
CA ARG A 133 -11.54 -11.92 -14.70
C ARG A 133 -10.44 -10.85 -14.80
N LEU A 134 -9.93 -10.40 -13.66
CA LEU A 134 -8.89 -9.39 -13.65
C LEU A 134 -7.56 -10.01 -14.12
N TYR A 135 -6.75 -9.21 -14.80
CA TYR A 135 -5.41 -9.58 -15.28
C TYR A 135 -5.39 -10.82 -16.19
N GLY A 136 -6.50 -11.13 -16.89
CA GLY A 136 -6.59 -12.30 -17.75
C GLY A 136 -6.90 -13.61 -17.02
N ALA A 137 -7.36 -13.55 -15.76
CA ALA A 137 -7.75 -14.73 -14.99
C ALA A 137 -8.78 -15.57 -15.77
N SER A 138 -8.46 -16.84 -16.05
CA SER A 138 -9.40 -17.77 -16.66
C SER A 138 -10.27 -18.43 -15.59
N ALA A 139 -11.52 -18.75 -15.94
CA ALA A 139 -12.46 -19.41 -15.03
C ALA A 139 -12.07 -20.86 -14.68
N ARG A 140 -11.02 -21.41 -15.28
CA ARG A 140 -10.72 -22.85 -15.23
C ARG A 140 -9.93 -23.33 -14.03
N HIS A 141 -9.42 -22.47 -13.15
CA HIS A 141 -8.50 -22.88 -12.07
C HIS A 141 -9.03 -22.71 -10.65
N TYR A 142 -10.28 -22.32 -10.47
CA TYR A 142 -10.88 -22.25 -9.13
C TYR A 142 -11.79 -23.46 -8.91
N GLY A 143 -11.25 -24.51 -8.30
CA GLY A 143 -12.08 -25.66 -7.89
C GLY A 143 -11.58 -27.05 -8.27
N GLN A 144 -10.46 -27.20 -8.96
CA GLN A 144 -9.85 -28.53 -9.14
C GLN A 144 -8.85 -28.82 -8.00
N THR A 145 -9.38 -29.17 -6.83
CA THR A 145 -8.68 -30.03 -5.86
C THR A 145 -8.90 -31.47 -6.31
N GLY A 146 -8.09 -31.96 -7.21
CA GLY A 146 -8.10 -33.33 -7.65
C GLY A 146 -6.76 -33.65 -8.31
N ASP A 147 -6.04 -34.56 -7.69
CA ASP A 147 -4.93 -35.34 -8.24
C ASP A 147 -3.62 -34.64 -8.57
N VAL A 148 -2.78 -34.45 -7.54
CA VAL A 148 -1.34 -34.59 -7.70
C VAL A 148 -0.77 -35.34 -6.50
N PHE A 149 -1.08 -36.64 -6.41
CA PHE A 149 -0.24 -37.66 -5.78
C PHE A 149 -0.55 -38.98 -6.50
N ALA A 150 0.14 -39.22 -7.58
CA ALA A 150 0.41 -40.53 -8.11
C ALA A 150 1.89 -40.57 -8.51
#